data_5e2be9958b0992490a00bba8e649bbbd
#
_entry.id   5e2be9958b0992490a00bba8e649bbbd
#
_cell.length_a   1.000
_cell.length_b   1.000
_cell.length_c   1.000
_cell.angle_alpha   90.00
_cell.angle_beta   90.00
_cell.angle_gamma   90.00
#
_symmetry.space_group_name_H-M   'P 1'
#
loop_
_entity.id
_entity.type
_entity.pdbx_description
1 polymer ?
#
loop_
_entity_poly.entity_id
_entity_poly.type
_entity_poly.pdbx_seq_one_letter_code
_entity_poly.pdbx_strand_id
1 'polypeptide(L)'
;ISGEKILSFVPTGVHIEGDVFIDEDCIIEEGAFIRGPAWIGKGCEIRSSCYIRGGLLAGSGVVLGHASEFKHCILLERAQAPHFNYVGDSVLGHHAHIGAGVILSNFRLDGKPVRAKSLDSQEKIETGLAKFGALIGDYCEIGCNSVLNPGTILGEKSVVLPMSPVSGTWLAESRIHT
;
A
#
# COMPACT_ATOMS: atom_id res chain seq x y z
N ILE A 1 -5.34 9.94 -17.76
CA ILE A 1 -4.00 9.89 -18.35
C ILE A 1 -4.11 8.93 -19.51
N SER A 2 -3.98 9.41 -20.74
CA SER A 2 -4.01 8.56 -21.93
C SER A 2 -2.57 8.39 -22.44
N GLY A 3 -2.04 7.21 -22.33
CA GLY A 3 -0.73 6.84 -22.86
C GLY A 3 0.38 6.73 -21.80
N GLU A 4 1.44 6.05 -22.21
CA GLU A 4 2.66 5.87 -21.44
C GLU A 4 3.49 7.15 -21.44
N LYS A 5 3.89 7.64 -20.26
CA LYS A 5 4.84 8.73 -20.12
C LYS A 5 5.85 8.41 -19.01
N ILE A 6 7.07 8.11 -19.41
CA ILE A 6 8.14 7.71 -18.49
C ILE A 6 9.28 8.73 -18.58
N LEU A 7 9.58 9.39 -17.48
CA LEU A 7 10.61 10.43 -17.37
C LEU A 7 11.89 9.95 -16.70
N SER A 8 11.90 8.72 -16.21
CA SER A 8 13.06 8.09 -15.55
C SER A 8 13.66 6.99 -16.42
N PHE A 9 14.93 6.65 -16.16
CA PHE A 9 15.59 5.54 -16.84
C PHE A 9 14.95 4.19 -16.47
N VAL A 10 14.63 3.37 -17.49
CA VAL A 10 14.08 2.02 -17.32
C VAL A 10 15.14 0.99 -17.71
N PRO A 11 15.64 0.17 -16.78
CA PRO A 11 16.61 -0.89 -17.09
C PRO A 11 16.01 -1.97 -18.01
N THR A 12 16.89 -2.69 -18.69
CA THR A 12 16.52 -3.92 -19.39
C THR A 12 15.95 -4.94 -18.38
N GLY A 13 14.89 -5.67 -18.76
CA GLY A 13 14.29 -6.68 -17.88
C GLY A 13 13.16 -6.14 -16.98
N VAL A 14 12.81 -4.86 -17.10
CA VAL A 14 11.58 -4.30 -16.56
C VAL A 14 10.45 -4.47 -17.58
N HIS A 15 9.29 -4.94 -17.13
CA HIS A 15 8.09 -5.04 -17.96
C HIS A 15 7.10 -3.95 -17.61
N ILE A 16 6.69 -3.17 -18.61
CA ILE A 16 5.69 -2.10 -18.46
C ILE A 16 4.57 -2.33 -19.47
N GLU A 17 3.31 -2.28 -19.01
CA GLU A 17 2.14 -2.41 -19.88
C GLU A 17 0.97 -1.52 -19.44
N GLY A 18 0.19 -1.03 -20.39
CA GLY A 18 -0.98 -0.17 -20.14
C GLY A 18 -0.61 1.29 -19.85
N ASP A 19 -1.55 2.06 -19.28
CA ASP A 19 -1.38 3.49 -19.01
C ASP A 19 -0.51 3.71 -17.76
N VAL A 20 0.78 3.97 -17.97
CA VAL A 20 1.75 4.18 -16.90
C VAL A 20 2.40 5.54 -17.01
N PHE A 21 2.39 6.31 -15.92
CA PHE A 21 3.18 7.50 -15.73
C PHE A 21 4.26 7.24 -14.66
N ILE A 22 5.52 7.52 -14.99
CA ILE A 22 6.65 7.50 -14.06
C ILE A 22 7.38 8.83 -14.14
N ASP A 23 7.43 9.54 -13.03
CA ASP A 23 8.04 10.86 -12.94
C ASP A 23 9.58 10.78 -12.94
N GLU A 24 10.23 11.92 -12.81
CA GLU A 24 11.69 12.06 -12.79
C GLU A 24 12.34 11.45 -11.55
N ASP A 25 13.63 11.15 -11.66
CA ASP A 25 14.51 10.71 -10.57
C ASP A 25 14.07 9.39 -9.88
N CYS A 26 13.20 8.59 -10.52
CA CYS A 26 12.84 7.27 -10.01
C CYS A 26 13.97 6.26 -10.23
N ILE A 27 14.20 5.43 -9.22
CA ILE A 27 15.09 4.27 -9.30
C ILE A 27 14.25 3.04 -9.60
N ILE A 28 14.48 2.41 -10.75
CA ILE A 28 13.75 1.21 -11.17
C ILE A 28 14.75 0.06 -11.30
N GLU A 29 14.52 -1.01 -10.57
CA GLU A 29 15.39 -2.19 -10.61
C GLU A 29 14.88 -3.24 -11.61
N GLU A 30 15.80 -4.03 -12.13
CA GLU A 30 15.49 -5.15 -13.04
C GLU A 30 14.50 -6.14 -12.41
N GLY A 31 13.65 -6.72 -13.24
CA GLY A 31 12.64 -7.71 -12.84
C GLY A 31 11.36 -7.10 -12.27
N ALA A 32 11.23 -5.76 -12.19
CA ALA A 32 9.97 -5.13 -11.85
C ALA A 32 8.93 -5.35 -12.97
N PHE A 33 7.67 -5.59 -12.58
CA PHE A 33 6.52 -5.69 -13.49
C PHE A 33 5.50 -4.62 -13.15
N ILE A 34 5.26 -3.70 -14.09
CA ILE A 34 4.41 -2.51 -13.89
C ILE A 34 3.25 -2.56 -14.89
N ARG A 35 2.05 -2.82 -14.38
CA ARG A 35 0.81 -2.76 -15.15
C ARG A 35 0.02 -1.51 -14.78
N GLY A 36 -0.41 -0.77 -15.80
CA GLY A 36 -1.31 0.37 -15.64
C GLY A 36 -2.78 -0.02 -15.33
N PRO A 37 -3.63 0.95 -14.97
CA PRO A 37 -3.23 2.34 -14.78
C PRO A 37 -2.33 2.52 -13.55
N ALA A 38 -1.23 3.26 -13.70
CA ALA A 38 -0.32 3.54 -12.58
C ALA A 38 0.23 4.97 -12.70
N TRP A 39 0.25 5.68 -11.58
CA TRP A 39 0.91 6.97 -11.42
C TRP A 39 2.00 6.85 -10.36
N ILE A 40 3.25 7.07 -10.75
CA ILE A 40 4.42 6.97 -9.88
C ILE A 40 5.12 8.32 -9.84
N GLY A 41 5.11 8.96 -8.68
CA GLY A 41 5.65 10.29 -8.46
C GLY A 41 7.17 10.32 -8.41
N LYS A 42 7.71 11.53 -8.35
CA LYS A 42 9.14 11.82 -8.41
C LYS A 42 9.94 11.12 -7.32
N GLY A 43 11.11 10.58 -7.69
CA GLY A 43 12.07 10.01 -6.74
C GLY A 43 11.62 8.72 -6.05
N CYS A 44 10.65 8.00 -6.62
CA CYS A 44 10.23 6.71 -6.11
C CYS A 44 11.28 5.62 -6.36
N GLU A 45 11.32 4.62 -5.47
CA GLU A 45 12.09 3.39 -5.69
C GLU A 45 11.15 2.25 -6.07
N ILE A 46 11.38 1.60 -7.20
CA ILE A 46 10.68 0.40 -7.65
C ILE A 46 11.71 -0.73 -7.66
N ARG A 47 11.66 -1.55 -6.62
CA ARG A 47 12.69 -2.58 -6.39
C ARG A 47 12.45 -3.84 -7.21
N SER A 48 13.47 -4.67 -7.30
CA SER A 48 13.44 -5.91 -8.09
C SER A 48 12.27 -6.82 -7.68
N SER A 49 11.65 -7.45 -8.68
CA SER A 49 10.47 -8.31 -8.51
C SER A 49 9.24 -7.63 -7.90
N CYS A 50 9.20 -6.30 -7.84
CA CYS A 50 7.98 -5.56 -7.51
C CYS A 50 6.91 -5.86 -8.56
N TYR A 51 5.68 -6.17 -8.11
CA TYR A 51 4.56 -6.46 -8.98
C TYR A 51 3.43 -5.44 -8.80
N ILE A 52 3.31 -4.50 -9.74
CA ILE A 52 2.23 -3.51 -9.78
C ILE A 52 1.13 -4.04 -10.71
N ARG A 53 -0.05 -4.31 -10.16
CA ARG A 53 -1.20 -4.91 -10.87
C ARG A 53 -2.21 -3.90 -11.41
N GLY A 54 -1.89 -2.62 -11.37
CA GLY A 54 -2.76 -1.53 -11.78
C GLY A 54 -3.59 -0.91 -10.66
N GLY A 55 -4.11 0.29 -10.95
CA GLY A 55 -4.82 1.11 -9.97
C GLY A 55 -3.90 1.66 -8.89
N LEU A 56 -2.62 1.93 -9.21
CA LEU A 56 -1.66 2.51 -8.29
C LEU A 56 -1.57 4.03 -8.44
N LEU A 57 -1.62 4.73 -7.30
CA LEU A 57 -1.19 6.10 -7.16
C LEU A 57 -0.12 6.18 -6.08
N ALA A 58 1.12 6.46 -6.47
CA ALA A 58 2.25 6.64 -5.57
C ALA A 58 2.72 8.09 -5.60
N GLY A 59 2.74 8.73 -4.44
CA GLY A 59 3.31 10.07 -4.25
C GLY A 59 4.83 10.08 -4.40
N SER A 60 5.46 11.23 -4.20
CA SER A 60 6.90 11.37 -4.35
C SER A 60 7.67 10.60 -3.27
N GLY A 61 8.80 9.98 -3.63
CA GLY A 61 9.70 9.29 -2.70
C GLY A 61 9.14 8.02 -2.08
N VAL A 62 8.10 7.42 -2.66
CA VAL A 62 7.52 6.15 -2.21
C VAL A 62 8.47 4.99 -2.52
N VAL A 63 8.54 4.01 -1.62
CA VAL A 63 9.27 2.76 -1.83
C VAL A 63 8.29 1.64 -2.15
N LEU A 64 8.33 1.16 -3.40
CA LEU A 64 7.62 -0.01 -3.91
C LEU A 64 8.59 -1.19 -3.89
N GLY A 65 8.54 -1.97 -2.86
CA GLY A 65 9.62 -2.84 -2.41
C GLY A 65 9.81 -4.14 -3.16
N HIS A 66 10.93 -4.80 -2.83
CA HIS A 66 11.31 -6.10 -3.38
C HIS A 66 10.24 -7.16 -3.13
N ALA A 67 9.87 -7.90 -4.19
CA ALA A 67 8.88 -8.97 -4.15
C ALA A 67 7.56 -8.57 -3.44
N SER A 68 7.18 -7.32 -3.58
CA SER A 68 5.93 -6.77 -3.03
C SER A 68 4.89 -6.60 -4.14
N GLU A 69 3.62 -6.81 -3.80
CA GLU A 69 2.51 -6.68 -4.74
C GLU A 69 1.62 -5.50 -4.38
N PHE A 70 1.32 -4.67 -5.38
CA PHE A 70 0.48 -3.47 -5.26
C PHE A 70 -0.71 -3.54 -6.21
N LYS A 71 -1.91 -3.33 -5.68
CA LYS A 71 -3.14 -3.39 -6.46
C LYS A 71 -4.20 -2.44 -5.92
N HIS A 72 -4.72 -1.54 -6.76
CA HIS A 72 -5.76 -0.57 -6.40
C HIS A 72 -5.47 0.13 -5.07
N CYS A 73 -4.32 0.77 -4.97
CA CYS A 73 -3.85 1.38 -3.73
C CYS A 73 -3.29 2.78 -3.94
N ILE A 74 -3.29 3.55 -2.86
CA ILE A 74 -2.73 4.89 -2.79
C ILE A 74 -1.64 4.87 -1.73
N LEU A 75 -0.43 5.26 -2.10
CA LEU A 75 0.67 5.50 -1.18
C LEU A 75 1.01 6.98 -1.24
N LEU A 76 0.82 7.71 -0.14
CA LEU A 76 1.16 9.12 -0.06
C LEU A 76 2.67 9.30 0.02
N GLU A 77 3.14 10.57 -0.03
CA GLU A 77 4.58 10.84 -0.15
C GLU A 77 5.40 10.13 0.93
N ARG A 78 6.52 9.54 0.50
CA ARG A 78 7.48 8.82 1.33
C ARG A 78 6.93 7.64 2.11
N ALA A 79 5.75 7.14 1.75
CA ALA A 79 5.28 5.86 2.27
C ALA A 79 6.18 4.72 1.80
N GLN A 80 6.37 3.70 2.65
CA GLN A 80 7.32 2.63 2.38
C GLN A 80 6.70 1.24 2.61
N ALA A 81 6.76 0.40 1.58
CA ALA A 81 6.42 -1.02 1.62
C ALA A 81 7.60 -1.83 1.04
N PRO A 82 8.73 -1.92 1.77
CA PRO A 82 10.03 -2.25 1.17
C PRO A 82 10.27 -3.72 0.87
N HIS A 83 9.57 -4.67 1.50
CA HIS A 83 9.91 -6.09 1.41
C HIS A 83 8.73 -7.03 1.58
N PHE A 84 8.47 -7.88 0.57
CA PHE A 84 7.52 -9.01 0.64
C PHE A 84 6.13 -8.61 1.13
N ASN A 85 5.65 -7.44 0.72
CA ASN A 85 4.37 -6.92 1.17
C ASN A 85 3.25 -7.23 0.17
N TYR A 86 2.02 -7.35 0.69
CA TYR A 86 0.82 -7.26 -0.13
C TYR A 86 0.01 -6.02 0.24
N VAL A 87 -0.15 -5.11 -0.72
CA VAL A 87 -0.90 -3.86 -0.56
C VAL A 87 -2.05 -3.84 -1.55
N GLY A 88 -3.21 -4.29 -1.13
CA GLY A 88 -4.40 -4.34 -1.97
C GLY A 88 -5.54 -3.48 -1.45
N ASP A 89 -6.16 -2.68 -2.32
CA ASP A 89 -7.35 -1.86 -2.04
C ASP A 89 -7.19 -1.05 -0.73
N SER A 90 -6.01 -0.42 -0.57
CA SER A 90 -5.53 0.19 0.68
C SER A 90 -4.96 1.59 0.46
N VAL A 91 -4.87 2.36 1.53
CA VAL A 91 -4.18 3.66 1.56
C VAL A 91 -3.10 3.64 2.62
N LEU A 92 -1.88 4.06 2.25
CA LEU A 92 -0.79 4.36 3.18
C LEU A 92 -0.57 5.87 3.24
N GLY A 93 -0.63 6.43 4.44
CA GLY A 93 -0.40 7.84 4.72
C GLY A 93 1.05 8.28 4.50
N HIS A 94 1.30 9.58 4.66
CA HIS A 94 2.63 10.15 4.56
C HIS A 94 3.61 9.48 5.52
N HIS A 95 4.81 9.11 5.02
CA HIS A 95 5.84 8.47 5.83
C HIS A 95 5.38 7.19 6.57
N ALA A 96 4.23 6.62 6.23
CA ALA A 96 3.83 5.33 6.80
C ALA A 96 4.78 4.25 6.31
N HIS A 97 5.23 3.40 7.23
CA HIS A 97 6.15 2.31 6.94
C HIS A 97 5.55 0.97 7.34
N ILE A 98 5.58 0.01 6.44
CA ILE A 98 5.18 -1.37 6.72
C ILE A 98 6.39 -2.30 6.61
N GLY A 99 6.69 -3.00 7.69
CA GLY A 99 7.83 -3.92 7.78
C GLY A 99 7.73 -5.12 6.83
N ALA A 100 8.79 -5.90 6.77
CA ALA A 100 8.85 -7.06 5.88
C ALA A 100 7.73 -8.06 6.16
N GLY A 101 7.10 -8.58 5.10
CA GLY A 101 6.06 -9.59 5.20
C GLY A 101 4.70 -9.10 5.71
N VAL A 102 4.50 -7.79 5.82
CA VAL A 102 3.19 -7.25 6.20
C VAL A 102 2.18 -7.46 5.07
N ILE A 103 0.99 -7.94 5.43
CA ILE A 103 -0.12 -8.20 4.52
C ILE A 103 -1.29 -7.28 4.86
N LEU A 104 -1.72 -6.47 3.89
CA LEU A 104 -2.96 -5.73 4.00
C LEU A 104 -4.07 -6.54 3.31
N SER A 105 -4.71 -7.41 4.10
CA SER A 105 -5.77 -8.29 3.59
C SER A 105 -6.99 -7.46 3.18
N ASN A 106 -7.54 -7.71 2.00
CA ASN A 106 -8.61 -6.90 1.41
C ASN A 106 -9.92 -7.66 1.17
N PHE A 107 -9.99 -8.94 1.50
CA PHE A 107 -11.15 -9.79 1.24
C PHE A 107 -11.55 -10.59 2.47
N ARG A 108 -12.84 -10.60 2.80
CA ARG A 108 -13.39 -11.35 3.93
C ARG A 108 -13.56 -12.82 3.58
N LEU A 109 -13.22 -13.71 4.51
CA LEU A 109 -13.35 -15.16 4.32
C LEU A 109 -14.79 -15.62 4.15
N ASP A 110 -15.77 -14.87 4.67
CA ASP A 110 -17.21 -15.16 4.51
C ASP A 110 -17.81 -14.61 3.22
N GLY A 111 -16.99 -13.96 2.35
CA GLY A 111 -17.40 -13.40 1.07
C GLY A 111 -18.32 -12.17 1.14
N LYS A 112 -18.68 -11.69 2.33
CA LYS A 112 -19.55 -10.52 2.50
C LYS A 112 -18.79 -9.21 2.27
N PRO A 113 -19.51 -8.11 1.98
CA PRO A 113 -18.88 -6.78 1.89
C PRO A 113 -18.08 -6.44 3.15
N VAL A 114 -16.98 -5.74 2.95
CA VAL A 114 -16.10 -5.31 4.04
C VAL A 114 -16.82 -4.25 4.87
N ARG A 115 -16.64 -4.31 6.18
CA ARG A 115 -17.12 -3.32 7.13
C ARG A 115 -15.94 -2.58 7.71
N ALA A 116 -16.11 -1.28 7.93
CA ALA A 116 -15.21 -0.46 8.70
C ALA A 116 -15.89 0.07 9.96
N LYS A 117 -15.14 0.67 10.87
CA LYS A 117 -15.70 1.44 11.97
C LYS A 117 -15.26 2.90 11.85
N SER A 118 -16.16 3.81 12.19
CA SER A 118 -15.82 5.23 12.30
C SER A 118 -14.73 5.44 13.35
N LEU A 119 -13.79 6.37 13.08
CA LEU A 119 -12.79 6.78 14.06
C LEU A 119 -13.45 7.47 15.28
N ASP A 120 -14.46 8.30 15.02
CA ASP A 120 -15.05 9.16 16.04
C ASP A 120 -16.10 8.42 16.88
N SER A 121 -17.06 7.75 16.23
CA SER A 121 -18.21 7.16 16.92
C SER A 121 -18.07 5.65 17.19
N GLN A 122 -17.08 4.99 16.60
CA GLN A 122 -16.93 3.52 16.61
C GLN A 122 -18.13 2.77 15.99
N GLU A 123 -19.03 3.49 15.32
CA GLU A 123 -20.15 2.90 14.59
C GLU A 123 -19.66 2.11 13.39
N LYS A 124 -20.36 1.03 13.09
CA LYS A 124 -20.08 0.21 11.92
C LYS A 124 -20.55 0.91 10.65
N ILE A 125 -19.65 1.00 9.68
CA ILE A 125 -19.90 1.53 8.34
C ILE A 125 -19.97 0.35 7.39
N GLU A 126 -21.10 0.17 6.73
CA GLU A 126 -21.24 -0.78 5.61
C GLU A 126 -20.64 -0.12 4.36
N THR A 127 -19.48 -0.59 3.93
CA THR A 127 -18.78 0.02 2.78
C THR A 127 -19.42 -0.32 1.44
N GLY A 128 -20.17 -1.39 1.37
CA GLY A 128 -20.69 -1.94 0.10
C GLY A 128 -19.60 -2.58 -0.79
N LEU A 129 -18.35 -2.55 -0.38
CA LEU A 129 -17.23 -3.03 -1.16
C LEU A 129 -16.91 -4.50 -0.86
N ALA A 130 -16.80 -5.32 -1.90
CA ALA A 130 -16.34 -6.71 -1.77
C ALA A 130 -14.86 -6.80 -1.39
N LYS A 131 -14.07 -5.78 -1.74
CA LYS A 131 -12.65 -5.67 -1.40
C LYS A 131 -12.35 -4.28 -0.84
N PHE A 132 -11.73 -4.25 0.32
CA PHE A 132 -11.25 -3.07 0.99
C PHE A 132 -10.22 -3.50 2.02
N GLY A 133 -8.97 -3.05 1.87
CA GLY A 133 -7.84 -3.44 2.71
C GLY A 133 -7.77 -2.61 3.98
N ALA A 134 -6.75 -1.79 4.12
CA ALA A 134 -6.52 -0.93 5.28
C ALA A 134 -6.36 0.54 4.90
N LEU A 135 -6.78 1.42 5.80
CA LEU A 135 -6.42 2.84 5.80
C LEU A 135 -5.39 3.05 6.89
N ILE A 136 -4.17 3.37 6.52
CA ILE A 136 -3.04 3.58 7.43
C ILE A 136 -2.74 5.07 7.46
N GLY A 137 -2.85 5.68 8.62
CA GLY A 137 -2.59 7.11 8.83
C GLY A 137 -1.12 7.47 8.66
N ASP A 138 -0.83 8.77 8.68
CA ASP A 138 0.52 9.30 8.52
C ASP A 138 1.45 8.83 9.65
N TYR A 139 2.72 8.61 9.31
CA TYR A 139 3.77 8.23 10.27
C TYR A 139 3.49 6.95 11.07
N CYS A 140 2.62 6.08 10.58
CA CYS A 140 2.40 4.77 11.20
C CYS A 140 3.58 3.83 10.93
N GLU A 141 3.89 2.99 11.93
CA GLU A 141 4.93 1.96 11.85
C GLU A 141 4.31 0.58 12.07
N ILE A 142 4.36 -0.29 11.08
CA ILE A 142 3.80 -1.63 11.17
C ILE A 142 4.92 -2.67 11.19
N GLY A 143 5.03 -3.39 12.30
CA GLY A 143 6.06 -4.42 12.51
C GLY A 143 5.94 -5.60 11.56
N CYS A 144 7.07 -6.24 11.29
CA CYS A 144 7.20 -7.35 10.35
C CYS A 144 6.19 -8.48 10.59
N ASN A 145 5.76 -9.12 9.50
CA ASN A 145 4.83 -10.26 9.50
C ASN A 145 3.48 -10.00 10.19
N SER A 146 3.09 -8.74 10.33
CA SER A 146 1.74 -8.41 10.80
C SER A 146 0.72 -8.51 9.67
N VAL A 147 -0.51 -8.87 10.03
CA VAL A 147 -1.63 -8.95 9.09
C VAL A 147 -2.70 -7.95 9.51
N LEU A 148 -2.98 -6.98 8.65
CA LEU A 148 -4.11 -6.07 8.84
C LEU A 148 -5.32 -6.66 8.11
N ASN A 149 -6.36 -6.97 8.87
CA ASN A 149 -7.59 -7.54 8.34
C ASN A 149 -8.42 -6.51 7.55
N PRO A 150 -9.30 -6.96 6.65
CA PRO A 150 -10.10 -6.08 5.81
C PRO A 150 -10.89 -5.05 6.63
N GLY A 151 -10.80 -3.78 6.23
CA GLY A 151 -11.46 -2.67 6.91
C GLY A 151 -10.73 -2.12 8.14
N THR A 152 -9.47 -2.51 8.35
CA THR A 152 -8.63 -1.92 9.41
C THR A 152 -8.33 -0.45 9.11
N ILE A 153 -8.49 0.39 10.13
CA ILE A 153 -8.13 1.82 10.07
C ILE A 153 -7.19 2.13 11.23
N LEU A 154 -6.04 2.70 10.91
CA LEU A 154 -5.05 3.16 11.89
C LEU A 154 -4.96 4.69 11.84
N GLY A 155 -5.21 5.36 12.96
CA GLY A 155 -4.92 6.78 13.11
C GLY A 155 -3.42 7.06 13.01
N GLU A 156 -3.07 8.32 12.77
CA GLU A 156 -1.68 8.76 12.59
C GLU A 156 -0.75 8.30 13.74
N LYS A 157 0.54 8.11 13.44
CA LYS A 157 1.59 7.73 14.41
C LYS A 157 1.30 6.45 15.23
N SER A 158 0.37 5.63 14.76
CA SER A 158 0.12 4.33 15.41
C SER A 158 1.27 3.35 15.14
N VAL A 159 1.56 2.52 16.12
CA VAL A 159 2.61 1.49 16.05
C VAL A 159 1.99 0.12 16.25
N VAL A 160 2.17 -0.77 15.27
CA VAL A 160 1.81 -2.18 15.36
C VAL A 160 3.06 -3.00 15.62
N LEU A 161 3.07 -3.79 16.71
CA LEU A 161 4.22 -4.67 16.99
C LEU A 161 4.29 -5.84 15.99
N PRO A 162 5.48 -6.41 15.76
CA PRO A 162 5.62 -7.53 14.83
C PRO A 162 4.71 -8.72 15.16
N MET A 163 4.33 -9.49 14.14
CA MET A 163 3.52 -10.72 14.26
C MET A 163 2.09 -10.49 14.74
N SER A 164 1.55 -9.27 14.61
CA SER A 164 0.21 -8.93 15.13
C SER A 164 -0.89 -9.10 14.06
N PRO A 165 -1.99 -9.84 14.37
CA PRO A 165 -3.22 -9.79 13.59
C PRO A 165 -4.08 -8.60 14.04
N VAL A 166 -4.21 -7.57 13.19
CA VAL A 166 -4.89 -6.32 13.51
C VAL A 166 -6.26 -6.24 12.85
N SER A 167 -7.26 -5.78 13.58
CA SER A 167 -8.61 -5.56 13.06
C SER A 167 -9.25 -4.32 13.66
N GLY A 168 -10.17 -3.72 12.94
CA GLY A 168 -10.99 -2.60 13.41
C GLY A 168 -10.28 -1.26 13.30
N THR A 169 -10.75 -0.30 14.09
CA THR A 169 -10.31 1.10 14.01
C THR A 169 -9.60 1.52 15.29
N TRP A 170 -8.44 2.10 15.13
CA TRP A 170 -7.54 2.52 16.19
C TRP A 170 -7.28 4.03 16.10
N LEU A 171 -7.35 4.72 17.20
CA LEU A 171 -7.10 6.16 17.28
C LEU A 171 -5.62 6.47 17.00
N ALA A 172 -5.33 7.75 16.76
CA ALA A 172 -3.94 8.22 16.63
C ALA A 172 -3.07 7.80 17.82
N GLU A 173 -1.79 7.60 17.57
CA GLU A 173 -0.77 7.24 18.56
C GLU A 173 -1.02 5.91 19.31
N SER A 174 -1.89 5.06 18.77
CA SER A 174 -2.15 3.73 19.36
C SER A 174 -0.93 2.82 19.26
N ARG A 175 -0.67 2.06 20.34
CA ARG A 175 0.34 1.00 20.34
C ARG A 175 -0.37 -0.36 20.38
N ILE A 176 -0.26 -1.11 19.29
CA ILE A 176 -1.08 -2.30 19.04
C ILE A 176 -0.20 -3.54 19.12
N HIS A 177 -0.61 -4.46 19.98
CA HIS A 177 -0.05 -5.80 20.13
C HIS A 177 -1.20 -6.74 20.48
N THR A 178 -1.21 -7.94 19.95
CA THR A 178 -2.23 -8.96 20.24
C THR A 178 -1.56 -10.30 20.48
#